data_97eb5836c0d9421b7f469cd2a0d387dc
#
_entry.id   97eb5836c0d9421b7f469cd2a0d387dc
#
_cell.length_a   1.000
_cell.length_b   1.000
_cell.length_c   1.000
_cell.angle_alpha   90.00
_cell.angle_beta   90.00
_cell.angle_gamma   90.00
#
_symmetry.space_group_name_H-M   'P 1'
#
loop_
_entity.id
_entity.type
_entity.pdbx_description
1 polymer ?
#
loop_
_entity_poly.entity_id
_entity_poly.type
_entity_poly.pdbx_seq_one_letter_code
_entity_poly.pdbx_strand_id
1 'polypeptide(L)'
;MAFSETTSFKLNLPQGTRISGRWKGGRYVVQRLLGKGANGVVYLVKQEKNAKLYALKLGFDTLDIQSEINVLKALQRQRRRRGAAERDLAYLVEVDDFTYRGREIPFYVMRYVQGEPLSAFLARRGGRWLDVAGYNLLQQLRRLHGSGWVFGDLKPENVLVAAYGEVELIDYGGVTAIGHSVKQFTEWYDRGFWDAGSRSADPGYDLFSFAVVCIHLLAERPLKKAAIQLPQTRSRQDLLAIINSTPQLVPYRGWLQKAINGEFADTQEACRQWKELVSANFSPKRKARPSTPRWILGAFAVSLTLLACALYLTLRF
;
A
#
# COMPACT_ATOMS: atom_id res chain seq x y z
N MET A 1 33.28 -30.71 11.19
CA MET A 1 32.66 -29.82 10.19
C MET A 1 31.43 -30.55 9.66
N ALA A 2 30.25 -30.26 10.19
CA ALA A 2 29.00 -30.80 9.69
C ALA A 2 28.28 -29.64 8.96
N PHE A 3 28.31 -29.72 7.64
CA PHE A 3 27.47 -28.84 6.80
C PHE A 3 26.01 -29.22 7.08
N SER A 4 25.28 -28.32 7.69
CA SER A 4 23.82 -28.38 7.84
C SER A 4 23.23 -28.27 6.44
N GLU A 5 22.82 -29.40 5.86
CA GLU A 5 21.90 -29.42 4.72
C GLU A 5 20.58 -28.78 5.13
N THR A 6 20.40 -27.53 4.79
CA THR A 6 19.09 -26.86 4.86
C THR A 6 18.22 -27.44 3.75
N THR A 7 17.71 -28.63 3.97
CA THR A 7 16.66 -29.21 3.14
C THR A 7 15.45 -28.28 3.22
N SER A 8 15.24 -27.45 2.21
CA SER A 8 14.08 -26.59 2.11
C SER A 8 12.82 -27.45 2.20
N PHE A 9 12.17 -27.45 3.35
CA PHE A 9 10.95 -28.19 3.60
C PHE A 9 9.86 -27.65 2.66
N LYS A 10 9.59 -28.38 1.59
CA LYS A 10 8.55 -28.03 0.63
C LYS A 10 7.18 -28.37 1.19
N LEU A 11 6.63 -27.47 2.00
CA LEU A 11 5.24 -27.59 2.41
C LEU A 11 4.34 -27.24 1.23
N ASN A 12 3.56 -28.22 0.79
CA ASN A 12 2.53 -28.06 -0.22
C ASN A 12 1.30 -28.83 0.23
N LEU A 13 0.28 -28.10 0.69
CA LEU A 13 -0.98 -28.69 1.13
C LEU A 13 -1.99 -28.57 -0.01
N PRO A 14 -2.48 -29.71 -0.55
CA PRO A 14 -3.52 -29.69 -1.58
C PRO A 14 -4.85 -29.15 -1.03
N GLN A 15 -5.72 -28.71 -1.93
CA GLN A 15 -7.09 -28.33 -1.59
C GLN A 15 -7.80 -29.46 -0.84
N GLY A 16 -8.59 -29.12 0.15
CA GLY A 16 -9.29 -30.08 1.00
C GLY A 16 -8.46 -30.62 2.18
N THR A 17 -7.16 -30.31 2.25
CA THR A 17 -6.35 -30.70 3.43
C THR A 17 -6.92 -30.05 4.68
N ARG A 18 -7.10 -30.84 5.74
CA ARG A 18 -7.51 -30.37 7.07
C ARG A 18 -6.30 -30.00 7.90
N ILE A 19 -6.33 -28.79 8.45
CA ILE A 19 -5.36 -28.29 9.42
C ILE A 19 -6.08 -28.22 10.75
N SER A 20 -5.60 -28.98 11.74
CA SER A 20 -6.15 -28.96 13.09
C SER A 20 -5.09 -28.42 14.03
N GLY A 21 -5.44 -27.35 14.75
CA GLY A 21 -4.59 -26.80 15.80
C GLY A 21 -4.45 -27.79 16.97
N ARG A 22 -3.23 -27.93 17.44
CA ARG A 22 -2.88 -28.85 18.52
C ARG A 22 -3.39 -28.41 19.89
N TRP A 23 -3.31 -27.10 20.16
CA TRP A 23 -3.55 -26.54 21.50
C TRP A 23 -4.93 -25.91 21.64
N LYS A 24 -5.41 -25.21 20.63
CA LYS A 24 -6.70 -24.53 20.65
C LYS A 24 -7.80 -25.30 19.93
N GLY A 25 -7.41 -26.29 19.14
CA GLY A 25 -8.34 -27.18 18.46
C GLY A 25 -9.11 -26.52 17.32
N GLY A 26 -8.65 -25.37 16.82
CA GLY A 26 -9.20 -24.76 15.61
C GLY A 26 -9.05 -25.69 14.41
N ARG A 27 -10.13 -25.84 13.61
CA ARG A 27 -10.14 -26.70 12.43
C ARG A 27 -10.39 -25.91 11.17
N TYR A 28 -9.50 -26.08 10.20
CA TYR A 28 -9.46 -25.32 8.96
C TYR A 28 -9.28 -26.25 7.76
N VAL A 29 -9.99 -25.97 6.67
CA VAL A 29 -9.88 -26.72 5.41
C VAL A 29 -9.25 -25.83 4.35
N VAL A 30 -8.13 -26.26 3.79
CA VAL A 30 -7.41 -25.55 2.72
C VAL A 30 -8.30 -25.41 1.49
N GLN A 31 -8.46 -24.19 1.03
CA GLN A 31 -9.19 -23.88 -0.20
C GLN A 31 -8.24 -23.69 -1.39
N ARG A 32 -7.21 -22.87 -1.22
CA ARG A 32 -6.16 -22.62 -2.22
C ARG A 32 -4.95 -21.95 -1.59
N LEU A 33 -3.83 -22.01 -2.29
CA LEU A 33 -2.63 -21.21 -1.98
C LEU A 33 -2.91 -19.72 -2.24
N LEU A 34 -2.51 -18.85 -1.31
CA LEU A 34 -2.52 -17.39 -1.47
C LEU A 34 -1.13 -16.85 -1.82
N GLY A 35 -0.09 -17.37 -1.17
CA GLY A 35 1.28 -16.95 -1.40
C GLY A 35 2.29 -17.88 -0.74
N LYS A 36 3.52 -17.85 -1.25
CA LYS A 36 4.66 -18.58 -0.69
C LYS A 36 5.87 -17.66 -0.73
N GLY A 37 6.53 -17.52 0.41
CA GLY A 37 7.73 -16.71 0.57
C GLY A 37 8.85 -17.49 1.30
N ALA A 38 9.93 -16.79 1.59
CA ALA A 38 11.07 -17.36 2.33
C ALA A 38 10.66 -17.83 3.73
N ASN A 39 9.80 -17.08 4.41
CA ASN A 39 9.47 -17.30 5.82
C ASN A 39 8.21 -18.15 6.05
N GLY A 40 7.55 -18.62 4.98
CA GLY A 40 6.36 -19.44 5.15
C GLY A 40 5.46 -19.51 3.93
N VAL A 41 4.32 -20.13 4.14
CA VAL A 41 3.29 -20.30 3.11
C VAL A 41 1.94 -19.87 3.66
N VAL A 42 1.17 -19.16 2.84
CA VAL A 42 -0.15 -18.63 3.20
C VAL A 42 -1.22 -19.31 2.36
N TYR A 43 -2.22 -19.87 3.02
CA TYR A 43 -3.37 -20.51 2.41
C TYR A 43 -4.66 -19.76 2.70
N LEU A 44 -5.56 -19.70 1.73
CA LEU A 44 -6.97 -19.45 2.00
C LEU A 44 -7.55 -20.71 2.63
N VAL A 45 -8.15 -20.56 3.79
CA VAL A 45 -8.76 -21.66 4.53
C VAL A 45 -10.20 -21.32 4.90
N LYS A 46 -11.04 -22.37 5.02
CA LYS A 46 -12.40 -22.27 5.52
C LYS A 46 -12.43 -22.90 6.92
N GLN A 47 -12.87 -22.15 7.92
CA GLN A 47 -13.04 -22.69 9.28
C GLN A 47 -14.26 -23.63 9.32
N GLU A 48 -14.10 -24.82 9.86
CA GLU A 48 -15.19 -25.82 9.89
C GLU A 48 -16.37 -25.36 10.75
N LYS A 49 -16.11 -24.69 11.90
CA LYS A 49 -17.14 -24.30 12.85
C LYS A 49 -18.15 -23.28 12.32
N ASN A 50 -17.72 -22.29 11.54
CA ASN A 50 -18.55 -21.15 11.13
C ASN A 50 -18.57 -20.93 9.61
N ALA A 51 -17.89 -21.80 8.85
CA ALA A 51 -17.75 -21.72 7.39
C ALA A 51 -17.12 -20.42 6.86
N LYS A 52 -16.52 -19.58 7.72
CA LYS A 52 -15.86 -18.33 7.32
C LYS A 52 -14.50 -18.59 6.70
N LEU A 53 -14.13 -17.68 5.79
CA LEU A 53 -12.83 -17.70 5.12
C LEU A 53 -11.80 -16.89 5.91
N TYR A 54 -10.59 -17.45 6.02
CA TYR A 54 -9.44 -16.85 6.68
C TYR A 54 -8.19 -17.04 5.84
N ALA A 55 -7.17 -16.24 6.10
CA ALA A 55 -5.80 -16.50 5.65
C ALA A 55 -5.05 -17.20 6.79
N LEU A 56 -4.41 -18.33 6.50
CA LEU A 56 -3.62 -19.11 7.44
C LEU A 56 -2.18 -19.14 6.96
N LYS A 57 -1.25 -18.60 7.75
CA LYS A 57 0.19 -18.64 7.48
C LYS A 57 0.85 -19.72 8.33
N LEU A 58 1.54 -20.63 7.64
CA LEU A 58 2.42 -21.63 8.23
C LEU A 58 3.86 -21.12 8.13
N GLY A 59 4.54 -21.00 9.26
CA GLY A 59 5.93 -20.51 9.31
C GLY A 59 6.94 -21.62 9.17
N PHE A 60 8.05 -21.35 8.48
CA PHE A 60 9.17 -22.29 8.37
C PHE A 60 10.17 -22.13 9.52
N ASP A 61 10.28 -20.93 10.06
CA ASP A 61 11.09 -20.58 11.22
C ASP A 61 10.21 -20.09 12.37
N THR A 62 10.45 -20.63 13.56
CA THR A 62 9.64 -20.32 14.76
C THR A 62 9.89 -18.90 15.25
N LEU A 63 11.12 -18.38 15.13
CA LEU A 63 11.47 -17.02 15.58
C LEU A 63 10.84 -15.97 14.69
N ASP A 64 10.90 -16.17 13.37
CA ASP A 64 10.31 -15.28 12.40
C ASP A 64 8.80 -15.16 12.58
N ILE A 65 8.10 -16.31 12.62
CA ILE A 65 6.64 -16.31 12.79
C ILE A 65 6.21 -15.75 14.14
N GLN A 66 6.97 -16.00 15.22
CA GLN A 66 6.69 -15.46 16.54
C GLN A 66 6.89 -13.93 16.58
N SER A 67 7.91 -13.42 15.90
CA SER A 67 8.12 -11.98 15.75
C SER A 67 6.93 -11.30 15.06
N GLU A 68 6.46 -11.89 13.97
CA GLU A 68 5.30 -11.40 13.20
C GLU A 68 4.01 -11.44 14.04
N ILE A 69 3.77 -12.54 14.77
CA ILE A 69 2.65 -12.68 15.71
C ILE A 69 2.68 -11.58 16.79
N ASN A 70 3.85 -11.27 17.33
CA ASN A 70 4.00 -10.24 18.35
C ASN A 70 3.66 -8.84 17.82
N VAL A 71 4.07 -8.51 16.59
CA VAL A 71 3.67 -7.28 15.90
C VAL A 71 2.15 -7.22 15.72
N LEU A 72 1.54 -8.27 15.18
CA LEU A 72 0.10 -8.33 14.95
C LEU A 72 -0.69 -8.17 16.28
N LYS A 73 -0.24 -8.81 17.36
CA LYS A 73 -0.81 -8.65 18.71
C LYS A 73 -0.69 -7.20 19.21
N ALA A 74 0.47 -6.57 19.01
CA ALA A 74 0.70 -5.18 19.42
C ALA A 74 -0.23 -4.20 18.68
N LEU A 75 -0.33 -4.34 17.36
CA LEU A 75 -1.23 -3.55 16.53
C LEU A 75 -2.70 -3.74 16.91
N GLN A 76 -3.12 -4.97 17.18
CA GLN A 76 -4.48 -5.28 17.59
C GLN A 76 -4.82 -4.66 18.95
N ARG A 77 -3.91 -4.74 19.94
CA ARG A 77 -4.08 -4.11 21.27
C ARG A 77 -4.26 -2.60 21.13
N GLN A 78 -3.48 -1.97 20.28
CA GLN A 78 -3.52 -0.53 20.09
C GLN A 78 -4.82 -0.07 19.40
N ARG A 79 -5.31 -0.82 18.40
CA ARG A 79 -6.62 -0.55 17.78
C ARG A 79 -7.76 -0.66 18.78
N ARG A 80 -7.74 -1.66 19.66
CA ARG A 80 -8.73 -1.79 20.75
C ARG A 80 -8.75 -0.57 21.65
N ARG A 81 -7.57 -0.06 22.05
CA ARG A 81 -7.46 1.15 22.88
C ARG A 81 -8.01 2.40 22.19
N ARG A 82 -8.00 2.46 20.86
CA ARG A 82 -8.54 3.57 20.07
C ARG A 82 -10.03 3.42 19.72
N GLY A 83 -10.72 2.41 20.27
CA GLY A 83 -12.17 2.22 20.08
C GLY A 83 -12.56 1.69 18.69
N ALA A 84 -11.66 1.03 17.96
CA ALA A 84 -11.99 0.43 16.68
C ALA A 84 -13.06 -0.67 16.85
N ALA A 85 -13.98 -0.78 15.87
CA ALA A 85 -15.02 -1.78 15.86
C ALA A 85 -14.41 -3.21 15.85
N GLU A 86 -15.09 -4.17 16.48
CA GLU A 86 -14.58 -5.53 16.67
C GLU A 86 -14.23 -6.23 15.34
N ARG A 87 -15.00 -5.96 14.27
CA ARG A 87 -14.73 -6.43 12.90
C ARG A 87 -13.42 -5.90 12.31
N ASP A 88 -12.97 -4.73 12.76
CA ASP A 88 -11.75 -4.06 12.29
C ASP A 88 -10.53 -4.42 13.13
N LEU A 89 -10.75 -5.12 14.25
CA LEU A 89 -9.72 -5.51 15.23
C LEU A 89 -9.01 -6.82 14.88
N ALA A 90 -9.65 -7.70 14.12
CA ALA A 90 -9.20 -9.08 13.94
C ALA A 90 -8.15 -9.24 12.84
N TYR A 91 -6.97 -8.61 13.01
CA TYR A 91 -5.82 -9.06 12.22
C TYR A 91 -5.45 -10.49 12.56
N LEU A 92 -5.34 -10.80 13.84
CA LEU A 92 -4.96 -12.12 14.37
C LEU A 92 -6.17 -12.78 15.02
N VAL A 93 -6.56 -13.93 14.50
CA VAL A 93 -7.69 -14.72 14.98
C VAL A 93 -7.24 -15.83 15.92
N GLU A 94 -6.22 -16.57 15.52
CA GLU A 94 -5.71 -17.72 16.25
C GLU A 94 -4.21 -17.91 16.00
N VAL A 95 -3.51 -18.46 16.98
CA VAL A 95 -2.11 -18.92 16.88
C VAL A 95 -2.08 -20.31 17.47
N ASP A 96 -1.54 -21.27 16.72
CA ASP A 96 -1.45 -22.67 17.15
C ASP A 96 -0.32 -23.39 16.39
N ASP A 97 -0.13 -24.68 16.66
CA ASP A 97 0.80 -25.55 15.96
C ASP A 97 0.04 -26.63 15.19
N PHE A 98 0.58 -27.00 14.03
CA PHE A 98 0.04 -28.05 13.15
C PHE A 98 1.04 -29.17 12.97
N THR A 99 0.66 -30.39 13.29
CA THR A 99 1.51 -31.57 13.09
C THR A 99 1.38 -32.06 11.64
N TYR A 100 2.46 -31.97 10.88
CA TYR A 100 2.53 -32.45 9.50
C TYR A 100 3.73 -33.37 9.31
N ARG A 101 3.50 -34.63 8.94
CA ARG A 101 4.54 -35.65 8.73
C ARG A 101 5.50 -35.77 9.93
N GLY A 102 4.96 -35.75 11.15
CA GLY A 102 5.73 -35.88 12.39
C GLY A 102 6.49 -34.62 12.82
N ARG A 103 6.34 -33.50 12.09
CA ARG A 103 6.92 -32.18 12.45
C ARG A 103 5.83 -31.24 12.94
N GLU A 104 6.16 -30.43 13.93
CA GLU A 104 5.30 -29.35 14.39
C GLU A 104 5.65 -28.09 13.60
N ILE A 105 4.63 -27.50 13.01
CA ILE A 105 4.74 -26.29 12.18
C ILE A 105 3.87 -25.22 12.84
N PRO A 106 4.46 -24.13 13.32
CA PRO A 106 3.70 -23.03 13.89
C PRO A 106 2.89 -22.34 12.81
N PHE A 107 1.66 -21.98 13.15
CA PHE A 107 0.80 -21.22 12.28
C PHE A 107 0.02 -20.15 13.03
N TYR A 108 -0.43 -19.16 12.27
CA TYR A 108 -1.46 -18.26 12.74
C TYR A 108 -2.53 -18.03 11.66
N VAL A 109 -3.72 -17.70 12.15
CA VAL A 109 -4.90 -17.41 11.34
C VAL A 109 -5.21 -15.94 11.46
N MET A 110 -5.42 -15.30 10.31
CA MET A 110 -5.75 -13.89 10.22
C MET A 110 -6.98 -13.67 9.34
N ARG A 111 -7.57 -12.50 9.42
CA ARG A 111 -8.66 -12.10 8.54
C ARG A 111 -8.23 -12.25 7.08
N TYR A 112 -9.04 -12.90 6.26
CA TYR A 112 -8.85 -12.90 4.82
C TYR A 112 -9.26 -11.54 4.24
N VAL A 113 -8.35 -10.90 3.53
CA VAL A 113 -8.59 -9.66 2.81
C VAL A 113 -8.92 -10.00 1.37
N GLN A 114 -10.13 -9.67 0.95
CA GLN A 114 -10.54 -9.84 -0.44
C GLN A 114 -10.09 -8.63 -1.24
N GLY A 115 -9.05 -8.81 -2.03
CA GLY A 115 -8.44 -7.77 -2.86
C GLY A 115 -7.46 -8.36 -3.85
N GLU A 116 -6.92 -7.53 -4.70
CA GLU A 116 -5.87 -7.88 -5.64
C GLU A 116 -4.60 -7.05 -5.38
N PRO A 117 -3.40 -7.51 -5.74
CA PRO A 117 -2.18 -6.74 -5.61
C PRO A 117 -2.29 -5.39 -6.32
N LEU A 118 -1.67 -4.36 -5.75
CA LEU A 118 -1.74 -2.98 -6.25
C LEU A 118 -1.36 -2.88 -7.74
N SER A 119 -0.37 -3.64 -8.20
CA SER A 119 0.03 -3.71 -9.61
C SER A 119 -1.09 -4.22 -10.52
N ALA A 120 -1.74 -5.32 -10.14
CA ALA A 120 -2.86 -5.90 -10.90
C ALA A 120 -4.08 -4.95 -10.92
N PHE A 121 -4.38 -4.32 -9.78
CA PHE A 121 -5.45 -3.34 -9.67
C PHE A 121 -5.25 -2.16 -10.62
N LEU A 122 -4.05 -1.56 -10.64
CA LEU A 122 -3.75 -0.44 -11.54
C LEU A 122 -3.70 -0.84 -13.02
N ALA A 123 -3.19 -2.03 -13.33
CA ALA A 123 -3.21 -2.55 -14.69
C ALA A 123 -4.64 -2.69 -15.23
N ARG A 124 -5.57 -3.10 -14.38
CA ARG A 124 -6.99 -3.31 -14.75
C ARG A 124 -7.80 -2.01 -14.73
N ARG A 125 -7.57 -1.13 -13.76
CA ARG A 125 -8.38 0.08 -13.52
C ARG A 125 -7.79 1.35 -14.12
N GLY A 126 -6.50 1.32 -14.46
CA GLY A 126 -5.74 2.47 -14.98
C GLY A 126 -4.94 3.21 -13.92
N GLY A 127 -3.83 3.82 -14.35
CA GLY A 127 -2.84 4.46 -13.48
C GLY A 127 -3.37 5.60 -12.61
N ARG A 128 -4.48 6.26 -12.98
CA ARG A 128 -5.10 7.32 -12.17
C ARG A 128 -5.64 6.82 -10.82
N TRP A 129 -5.90 5.53 -10.70
CA TRP A 129 -6.28 4.96 -9.41
C TRP A 129 -5.15 4.98 -8.38
N LEU A 130 -3.92 5.25 -8.80
CA LEU A 130 -2.80 5.51 -7.88
C LEU A 130 -3.07 6.71 -6.97
N ASP A 131 -3.80 7.72 -7.42
CA ASP A 131 -4.19 8.87 -6.62
C ASP A 131 -4.94 8.44 -5.35
N VAL A 132 -5.95 7.60 -5.50
CA VAL A 132 -6.79 7.11 -4.39
C VAL A 132 -6.09 6.01 -3.59
N ALA A 133 -5.57 4.99 -4.27
CA ALA A 133 -4.89 3.88 -3.61
C ALA A 133 -3.62 4.34 -2.87
N GLY A 134 -2.85 5.27 -3.47
CA GLY A 134 -1.68 5.86 -2.84
C GLY A 134 -2.03 6.66 -1.59
N TYR A 135 -3.10 7.46 -1.63
CA TYR A 135 -3.57 8.16 -0.43
C TYR A 135 -3.96 7.19 0.69
N ASN A 136 -4.73 6.14 0.34
CA ASN A 136 -5.16 5.14 1.32
C ASN A 136 -3.97 4.35 1.88
N LEU A 137 -2.97 4.02 1.06
CA LEU A 137 -1.74 3.39 1.50
C LEU A 137 -0.95 4.28 2.46
N LEU A 138 -0.77 5.55 2.14
CA LEU A 138 -0.13 6.52 3.04
C LEU A 138 -0.88 6.66 4.37
N GLN A 139 -2.22 6.60 4.38
CA GLN A 139 -3.01 6.59 5.60
C GLN A 139 -2.76 5.33 6.44
N GLN A 140 -2.57 4.15 5.83
CA GLN A 140 -2.19 2.93 6.55
C GLN A 140 -0.79 3.06 7.16
N LEU A 141 0.19 3.54 6.40
CA LEU A 141 1.55 3.80 6.90
C LEU A 141 1.52 4.82 8.05
N ARG A 142 0.77 5.92 7.93
CA ARG A 142 0.62 6.91 9.00
C ARG A 142 0.09 6.29 10.29
N ARG A 143 -0.89 5.38 10.20
CA ARG A 143 -1.43 4.68 11.37
C ARG A 143 -0.39 3.75 12.00
N LEU A 144 0.40 3.07 11.17
CA LEU A 144 1.47 2.18 11.60
C LEU A 144 2.59 2.98 12.29
N HIS A 145 3.07 4.05 11.67
CA HIS A 145 4.10 4.94 12.24
C HIS A 145 3.64 5.61 13.54
N GLY A 146 2.41 6.11 13.60
CA GLY A 146 1.82 6.64 14.83
C GLY A 146 1.61 5.59 15.93
N SER A 147 1.89 4.32 15.62
CA SER A 147 1.89 3.19 16.52
C SER A 147 3.30 2.78 16.96
N GLY A 148 4.34 3.47 16.47
CA GLY A 148 5.74 3.19 16.77
C GLY A 148 6.36 2.09 15.88
N TRP A 149 5.74 1.78 14.72
CA TRP A 149 6.21 0.74 13.82
C TRP A 149 6.43 1.26 12.41
N VAL A 150 7.40 0.68 11.71
CA VAL A 150 7.68 0.86 10.27
C VAL A 150 7.36 -0.45 9.58
N PHE A 151 6.79 -0.39 8.37
CA PHE A 151 6.40 -1.59 7.62
C PHE A 151 7.64 -2.35 7.12
N GLY A 152 8.63 -1.64 6.59
CA GLY A 152 9.98 -2.15 6.28
C GLY A 152 10.11 -2.88 4.94
N ASP A 153 9.08 -3.67 4.52
CA ASP A 153 9.10 -4.41 3.24
C ASP A 153 7.92 -3.98 2.35
N LEU A 154 7.81 -2.67 2.11
CA LEU A 154 6.75 -2.14 1.26
C LEU A 154 7.06 -2.39 -0.22
N LYS A 155 6.20 -3.19 -0.86
CA LYS A 155 6.24 -3.53 -2.28
C LYS A 155 4.82 -3.77 -2.80
N PRO A 156 4.58 -3.73 -4.13
CA PRO A 156 3.23 -3.88 -4.68
C PRO A 156 2.51 -5.16 -4.27
N GLU A 157 3.26 -6.26 -4.07
CA GLU A 157 2.74 -7.57 -3.68
C GLU A 157 2.20 -7.59 -2.25
N ASN A 158 2.74 -6.73 -1.36
CA ASN A 158 2.32 -6.60 0.03
C ASN A 158 1.19 -5.60 0.23
N VAL A 159 0.66 -5.04 -0.86
CA VAL A 159 -0.44 -4.06 -0.86
C VAL A 159 -1.62 -4.65 -1.61
N LEU A 160 -2.68 -5.04 -0.89
CA LEU A 160 -3.93 -5.46 -1.50
C LEU A 160 -4.87 -4.26 -1.64
N VAL A 161 -5.51 -4.18 -2.80
CA VAL A 161 -6.52 -3.16 -3.08
C VAL A 161 -7.87 -3.83 -3.26
N ALA A 162 -8.82 -3.46 -2.41
CA ALA A 162 -10.20 -3.87 -2.48
C ALA A 162 -11.04 -2.91 -3.35
N ALA A 163 -12.36 -3.09 -3.35
CA ALA A 163 -13.29 -2.21 -4.05
C ALA A 163 -13.07 -0.73 -3.64
N TYR A 164 -13.25 0.17 -4.59
CA TYR A 164 -13.12 1.63 -4.40
C TYR A 164 -11.74 2.13 -3.97
N GLY A 165 -10.67 1.31 -4.17
CA GLY A 165 -9.30 1.72 -3.84
C GLY A 165 -8.97 1.66 -2.35
N GLU A 166 -9.75 0.95 -1.55
CA GLU A 166 -9.38 0.63 -0.17
C GLU A 166 -8.13 -0.24 -0.15
N VAL A 167 -7.18 0.12 0.72
CA VAL A 167 -5.87 -0.53 0.79
C VAL A 167 -5.72 -1.26 2.11
N GLU A 168 -5.22 -2.49 2.03
CA GLU A 168 -4.75 -3.25 3.19
C GLU A 168 -3.32 -3.74 2.97
N LEU A 169 -2.50 -3.55 3.99
CA LEU A 169 -1.15 -4.11 4.04
C LEU A 169 -1.24 -5.58 4.47
N ILE A 170 -0.48 -6.43 3.80
CA ILE A 170 -0.33 -7.85 4.13
C ILE A 170 1.14 -8.19 4.33
N ASP A 171 1.41 -9.32 4.97
CA ASP A 171 2.77 -9.79 5.27
C ASP A 171 3.55 -8.84 6.20
N TYR A 172 3.30 -8.99 7.50
CA TYR A 172 3.89 -8.17 8.56
C TYR A 172 5.29 -8.65 9.00
N GLY A 173 5.94 -9.55 8.25
CA GLY A 173 7.25 -10.10 8.58
C GLY A 173 8.36 -9.05 8.66
N GLY A 174 8.31 -8.02 7.81
CA GLY A 174 9.25 -6.90 7.79
C GLY A 174 9.01 -5.83 8.85
N VAL A 175 7.85 -5.83 9.52
CA VAL A 175 7.48 -4.76 10.44
C VAL A 175 8.45 -4.68 11.61
N THR A 176 8.99 -3.49 11.80
CA THR A 176 10.08 -3.21 12.74
C THR A 176 9.72 -2.01 13.61
N ALA A 177 10.06 -2.06 14.91
CA ALA A 177 9.87 -0.91 15.79
C ALA A 177 10.77 0.25 15.36
N ILE A 178 10.25 1.49 15.45
CA ILE A 178 11.00 2.71 15.13
C ILE A 178 12.28 2.75 15.97
N GLY A 179 13.40 3.12 15.33
CA GLY A 179 14.73 3.20 15.93
C GLY A 179 15.55 1.91 15.85
N HIS A 180 14.97 0.79 15.39
CA HIS A 180 15.71 -0.45 15.17
C HIS A 180 16.15 -0.59 13.71
N SER A 181 16.99 -1.60 13.42
CA SER A 181 17.34 -1.95 12.04
C SER A 181 16.20 -2.68 11.36
N VAL A 182 15.89 -2.31 10.11
CA VAL A 182 14.88 -3.01 9.29
C VAL A 182 15.25 -4.48 9.15
N LYS A 183 14.32 -5.38 9.47
CA LYS A 183 14.55 -6.83 9.52
C LYS A 183 14.53 -7.50 8.17
N GLN A 184 13.59 -7.09 7.32
CA GLN A 184 13.40 -7.64 5.98
C GLN A 184 13.16 -6.48 5.01
N PHE A 185 13.71 -6.61 3.82
CA PHE A 185 13.53 -5.66 2.73
C PHE A 185 13.67 -6.38 1.39
N THR A 186 13.03 -5.81 0.40
CA THR A 186 13.22 -6.20 -1.01
C THR A 186 14.10 -5.14 -1.66
N GLU A 187 15.19 -5.56 -2.29
CA GLU A 187 16.30 -4.70 -2.77
C GLU A 187 15.83 -3.41 -3.46
N TRP A 188 14.95 -3.52 -4.42
CA TRP A 188 14.51 -2.35 -5.21
C TRP A 188 13.80 -1.28 -4.41
N TYR A 189 13.15 -1.65 -3.30
CA TYR A 189 12.37 -0.72 -2.45
C TYR A 189 13.15 -0.29 -1.21
N ASP A 190 14.37 -0.84 -1.03
CA ASP A 190 15.25 -0.51 0.08
C ASP A 190 16.08 0.74 -0.23
N ARG A 191 16.01 1.74 0.65
CA ARG A 191 16.80 2.96 0.47
C ARG A 191 18.32 2.73 0.52
N GLY A 192 18.77 1.70 1.25
CA GLY A 192 20.16 1.31 1.27
C GLY A 192 20.65 0.71 -0.04
N PHE A 193 19.76 0.10 -0.83
CA PHE A 193 20.08 -0.38 -2.17
C PHE A 193 20.42 0.74 -3.16
N TRP A 194 19.85 1.93 -2.97
CA TRP A 194 20.02 3.12 -3.80
C TRP A 194 20.96 4.16 -3.20
N ASP A 195 21.75 3.80 -2.19
CA ASP A 195 22.59 4.76 -1.45
C ASP A 195 21.82 6.03 -1.01
N ALA A 196 20.57 5.84 -0.61
CA ALA A 196 19.67 6.92 -0.22
C ALA A 196 19.50 7.04 1.31
N GLY A 197 20.26 6.29 2.09
CA GLY A 197 20.25 6.33 3.54
C GLY A 197 20.39 4.97 4.21
N SER A 198 20.43 4.98 5.54
CA SER A 198 20.59 3.78 6.36
C SER A 198 19.35 2.90 6.36
N ARG A 199 19.49 1.62 6.74
CA ARG A 199 18.39 0.69 6.99
C ARG A 199 17.82 0.83 8.40
N SER A 200 17.75 2.04 8.92
CA SER A 200 17.09 2.36 10.18
C SER A 200 15.58 2.40 9.98
N ALA A 201 14.82 1.79 10.87
CA ALA A 201 13.36 1.83 10.82
C ALA A 201 12.88 3.20 11.29
N ASP A 202 12.57 4.07 10.37
CA ASP A 202 11.96 5.37 10.56
C ASP A 202 10.86 5.62 9.52
N PRO A 203 9.92 6.56 9.73
CA PRO A 203 8.85 6.84 8.76
C PRO A 203 9.35 7.15 7.36
N GLY A 204 10.52 7.78 7.22
CA GLY A 204 11.13 8.09 5.92
C GLY A 204 11.52 6.85 5.13
N TYR A 205 11.82 5.73 5.80
CA TYR A 205 12.08 4.46 5.13
C TYR A 205 10.88 3.98 4.31
N ASP A 206 9.69 3.94 4.90
CA ASP A 206 8.48 3.53 4.19
C ASP A 206 8.03 4.57 3.15
N LEU A 207 8.26 5.86 3.39
CA LEU A 207 7.97 6.92 2.42
C LEU A 207 8.88 6.82 1.19
N PHE A 208 10.16 6.49 1.38
CA PHE A 208 11.09 6.16 0.29
C PHE A 208 10.59 4.95 -0.50
N SER A 209 10.29 3.85 0.20
CA SER A 209 9.78 2.63 -0.44
C SER A 209 8.48 2.89 -1.20
N PHE A 210 7.57 3.71 -0.67
CA PHE A 210 6.35 4.15 -1.37
C PHE A 210 6.67 4.90 -2.67
N ALA A 211 7.66 5.81 -2.65
CA ALA A 211 8.07 6.50 -3.87
C ALA A 211 8.60 5.52 -4.92
N VAL A 212 9.41 4.54 -4.52
CA VAL A 212 9.92 3.51 -5.45
C VAL A 212 8.78 2.61 -5.96
N VAL A 213 7.78 2.29 -5.12
CA VAL A 213 6.56 1.59 -5.56
C VAL A 213 5.85 2.39 -6.65
N CYS A 214 5.68 3.71 -6.50
CA CYS A 214 5.08 4.55 -7.54
C CYS A 214 5.92 4.55 -8.84
N ILE A 215 7.24 4.63 -8.73
CA ILE A 215 8.16 4.54 -9.88
C ILE A 215 8.01 3.17 -10.55
N HIS A 216 7.99 2.09 -9.78
CA HIS A 216 7.81 0.74 -10.33
C HIS A 216 6.50 0.61 -11.12
N LEU A 217 5.40 1.07 -10.56
CA LEU A 217 4.06 0.96 -11.17
C LEU A 217 3.89 1.78 -12.43
N LEU A 218 4.58 2.91 -12.56
CA LEU A 218 4.43 3.85 -13.69
C LEU A 218 5.63 3.89 -14.65
N ALA A 219 6.79 3.38 -14.22
CA ALA A 219 8.06 3.44 -14.95
C ALA A 219 8.90 2.15 -14.73
N GLU A 220 8.26 0.98 -14.82
CA GLU A 220 8.91 -0.32 -14.52
C GLU A 220 10.20 -0.55 -15.33
N ARG A 221 10.16 -0.31 -16.63
CA ARG A 221 11.33 -0.56 -17.51
C ARG A 221 12.55 0.30 -17.16
N PRO A 222 12.44 1.64 -16.99
CA PRO A 222 13.55 2.46 -16.50
C PRO A 222 14.07 2.01 -15.13
N LEU A 223 13.17 1.69 -14.18
CA LEU A 223 13.57 1.21 -12.86
C LEU A 223 14.36 -0.09 -12.94
N LYS A 224 13.89 -1.08 -13.70
CA LYS A 224 14.61 -2.34 -13.94
C LYS A 224 16.00 -2.09 -14.51
N LYS A 225 16.12 -1.21 -15.50
CA LYS A 225 17.42 -0.86 -16.11
C LYS A 225 18.38 -0.25 -15.09
N ALA A 226 17.91 0.63 -14.20
CA ALA A 226 18.73 1.20 -13.16
C ALA A 226 19.11 0.16 -12.08
N ALA A 227 18.17 -0.72 -11.71
CA ALA A 227 18.39 -1.72 -10.65
C ALA A 227 19.43 -2.80 -10.99
N ILE A 228 19.66 -3.09 -12.28
CA ILE A 228 20.69 -4.07 -12.72
C ILE A 228 22.11 -3.51 -12.81
N GLN A 229 22.30 -2.20 -12.57
CA GLN A 229 23.63 -1.59 -12.55
C GLN A 229 24.44 -2.13 -11.37
N LEU A 230 25.76 -1.96 -11.43
CA LEU A 230 26.64 -2.37 -10.36
C LEU A 230 26.31 -1.62 -9.05
N PRO A 231 26.41 -2.27 -7.88
CA PRO A 231 26.08 -1.64 -6.60
C PRO A 231 26.75 -0.29 -6.36
N GLN A 232 28.02 -0.14 -6.77
CA GLN A 232 28.80 1.08 -6.57
C GLN A 232 28.34 2.25 -7.46
N THR A 233 27.59 1.99 -8.53
CA THR A 233 27.13 3.02 -9.49
C THR A 233 25.68 3.39 -9.28
N ARG A 234 24.94 2.64 -8.47
CA ARG A 234 23.55 2.93 -8.15
C ARG A 234 23.44 4.01 -7.09
N SER A 235 22.53 4.93 -7.31
CA SER A 235 22.29 6.00 -6.35
C SER A 235 20.85 6.50 -6.42
N ARG A 236 20.45 7.28 -5.42
CA ARG A 236 19.17 7.98 -5.45
C ARG A 236 19.01 8.90 -6.68
N GLN A 237 20.12 9.33 -7.30
CA GLN A 237 20.09 10.17 -8.51
C GLN A 237 19.48 9.45 -9.70
N ASP A 238 19.66 8.12 -9.79
CA ASP A 238 19.03 7.31 -10.83
C ASP A 238 17.50 7.35 -10.71
N LEU A 239 16.98 7.25 -9.47
CA LEU A 239 15.54 7.39 -9.22
C LEU A 239 15.02 8.78 -9.56
N LEU A 240 15.76 9.83 -9.19
CA LEU A 240 15.41 11.22 -9.53
C LEU A 240 15.44 11.47 -11.04
N ALA A 241 16.38 10.88 -11.77
CA ALA A 241 16.45 10.94 -13.22
C ALA A 241 15.22 10.27 -13.87
N ILE A 242 14.79 9.10 -13.36
CA ILE A 242 13.59 8.40 -13.83
C ILE A 242 12.34 9.26 -13.58
N ILE A 243 12.21 9.85 -12.37
CA ILE A 243 11.08 10.73 -12.02
C ILE A 243 11.00 11.93 -12.98
N ASN A 244 12.15 12.50 -13.34
CA ASN A 244 12.21 13.69 -14.20
C ASN A 244 11.92 13.37 -15.67
N SER A 245 12.34 12.20 -16.15
CA SER A 245 12.25 11.82 -17.57
C SER A 245 10.95 11.09 -17.94
N THR A 246 10.17 10.62 -16.96
CA THR A 246 8.97 9.80 -17.21
C THR A 246 7.70 10.65 -17.18
N PRO A 247 6.97 10.82 -18.29
CA PRO A 247 5.76 11.66 -18.35
C PRO A 247 4.67 11.25 -17.34
N GLN A 248 4.50 9.94 -17.09
CA GLN A 248 3.51 9.41 -16.17
C GLN A 248 3.78 9.80 -14.70
N LEU A 249 5.03 10.12 -14.35
CA LEU A 249 5.45 10.55 -13.02
C LEU A 249 5.38 12.07 -12.80
N VAL A 250 5.19 12.85 -13.87
CA VAL A 250 5.13 14.33 -13.80
C VAL A 250 4.12 14.83 -12.76
N PRO A 251 2.89 14.30 -12.68
CA PRO A 251 1.92 14.75 -11.68
C PRO A 251 2.39 14.56 -10.24
N TYR A 252 3.26 13.59 -9.98
CA TYR A 252 3.74 13.19 -8.66
C TYR A 252 5.16 13.71 -8.36
N ARG A 253 5.82 14.36 -9.33
CA ARG A 253 7.26 14.69 -9.30
C ARG A 253 7.71 15.31 -7.98
N GLY A 254 7.09 16.40 -7.57
CA GLY A 254 7.51 17.13 -6.37
C GLY A 254 7.40 16.28 -5.10
N TRP A 255 6.34 15.51 -4.98
CA TRP A 255 6.13 14.61 -3.85
C TRP A 255 7.16 13.47 -3.84
N LEU A 256 7.38 12.84 -4.99
CA LEU A 256 8.32 11.72 -5.12
C LEU A 256 9.76 12.15 -4.85
N GLN A 257 10.18 13.32 -5.34
CA GLN A 257 11.51 13.87 -5.06
C GLN A 257 11.72 14.11 -3.56
N LYS A 258 10.75 14.70 -2.87
CA LYS A 258 10.79 14.87 -1.42
C LYS A 258 10.94 13.54 -0.68
N ALA A 259 10.18 12.51 -1.08
CA ALA A 259 10.26 11.20 -0.46
C ALA A 259 11.62 10.51 -0.68
N ILE A 260 12.15 10.57 -1.92
CA ILE A 260 13.47 10.01 -2.26
C ILE A 260 14.61 10.73 -1.51
N ASN A 261 14.48 12.03 -1.29
CA ASN A 261 15.48 12.82 -0.56
C ASN A 261 15.30 12.77 0.97
N GLY A 262 14.20 12.19 1.49
CA GLY A 262 13.93 12.14 2.92
C GLY A 262 13.55 13.51 3.51
N GLU A 263 12.89 14.37 2.72
CA GLU A 263 12.58 15.77 3.08
C GLU A 263 11.23 15.93 3.80
N PHE A 264 10.47 14.87 4.02
CA PHE A 264 9.24 14.91 4.82
C PHE A 264 9.57 14.91 6.31
N ALA A 265 8.99 15.84 7.07
CA ALA A 265 9.13 15.86 8.53
C ALA A 265 8.48 14.61 9.17
N ASP A 266 7.33 14.21 8.65
CA ASP A 266 6.59 13.03 9.09
C ASP A 266 5.62 12.52 8.01
N THR A 267 4.99 11.39 8.30
CA THR A 267 4.00 10.79 7.39
C THR A 267 2.70 11.59 7.32
N GLN A 268 2.39 12.41 8.31
CA GLN A 268 1.21 13.27 8.28
C GLN A 268 1.38 14.37 7.23
N GLU A 269 2.56 14.98 7.16
CA GLU A 269 2.90 15.94 6.10
C GLU A 269 2.82 15.29 4.73
N ALA A 270 3.42 14.10 4.57
CA ALA A 270 3.39 13.34 3.33
C ALA A 270 1.96 13.04 2.87
N CYS A 271 1.07 12.62 3.77
CA CYS A 271 -0.35 12.40 3.49
C CYS A 271 -1.07 13.68 3.06
N ARG A 272 -0.81 14.80 3.74
CA ARG A 272 -1.43 16.10 3.41
C ARG A 272 -1.04 16.54 2.02
N GLN A 273 0.26 16.54 1.71
CA GLN A 273 0.76 16.95 0.40
C GLN A 273 0.26 16.02 -0.73
N TRP A 274 0.15 14.70 -0.49
CA TRP A 274 -0.45 13.78 -1.46
C TRP A 274 -1.91 14.12 -1.72
N LYS A 275 -2.69 14.40 -0.67
CA LYS A 275 -4.10 14.81 -0.81
C LYS A 275 -4.26 16.11 -1.61
N GLU A 276 -3.40 17.09 -1.38
CA GLU A 276 -3.39 18.36 -2.13
C GLU A 276 -3.08 18.12 -3.61
N LEU A 277 -2.06 17.30 -3.90
CA LEU A 277 -1.69 16.88 -5.24
C LEU A 277 -2.86 16.19 -5.97
N VAL A 278 -3.50 15.23 -5.33
CA VAL A 278 -4.67 14.52 -5.87
C VAL A 278 -5.81 15.50 -6.14
N SER A 279 -6.10 16.40 -5.20
CA SER A 279 -7.15 17.42 -5.38
C SER A 279 -6.87 18.35 -6.55
N ALA A 280 -5.61 18.71 -6.78
CA ALA A 280 -5.19 19.53 -7.92
C ALA A 280 -5.35 18.77 -9.26
N ASN A 281 -5.06 17.47 -9.27
CA ASN A 281 -5.22 16.61 -10.45
C ASN A 281 -6.69 16.40 -10.86
N PHE A 282 -7.60 16.38 -9.87
CA PHE A 282 -9.05 16.24 -10.10
C PHE A 282 -9.77 17.57 -10.32
N SER A 283 -9.18 18.70 -9.91
CA SER A 283 -9.77 20.00 -10.21
C SER A 283 -9.77 20.20 -11.73
N PRO A 284 -10.93 20.30 -12.38
CA PRO A 284 -10.95 20.67 -13.78
C PRO A 284 -10.17 22.00 -13.85
N LYS A 285 -9.10 22.06 -14.66
CA LYS A 285 -8.48 23.35 -14.99
C LYS A 285 -9.65 24.26 -15.33
N ARG A 286 -9.96 25.20 -14.45
CA ARG A 286 -10.96 26.24 -14.71
C ARG A 286 -10.50 26.86 -16.02
N LYS A 287 -11.07 26.40 -17.14
CA LYS A 287 -10.96 27.15 -18.40
C LYS A 287 -11.40 28.54 -17.98
N ALA A 288 -10.49 29.51 -18.09
CA ALA A 288 -10.85 30.91 -17.87
C ALA A 288 -12.18 31.10 -18.58
N ARG A 289 -13.23 31.44 -17.85
CA ARG A 289 -14.53 31.73 -18.45
C ARG A 289 -14.20 32.73 -19.53
N PRO A 290 -14.50 32.46 -20.81
CA PRO A 290 -14.27 33.46 -21.85
C PRO A 290 -14.95 34.71 -21.33
N SER A 291 -14.18 35.76 -21.10
CA SER A 291 -14.72 37.06 -20.74
C SER A 291 -15.79 37.37 -21.78
N THR A 292 -17.06 37.50 -21.33
CA THR A 292 -18.15 37.87 -22.26
C THR A 292 -17.65 39.05 -23.06
N PRO A 293 -17.56 38.92 -24.40
CA PRO A 293 -16.99 39.99 -25.19
C PRO A 293 -17.81 41.25 -24.93
N ARG A 294 -17.15 42.39 -24.70
CA ARG A 294 -17.79 43.67 -24.34
C ARG A 294 -18.91 44.08 -25.29
N TRP A 295 -18.84 43.64 -26.55
CA TRP A 295 -19.87 43.91 -27.54
C TRP A 295 -21.22 43.24 -27.21
N ILE A 296 -21.24 42.07 -26.52
CA ILE A 296 -22.48 41.39 -26.05
C ILE A 296 -23.20 42.25 -25.00
N LEU A 297 -22.45 42.85 -24.06
CA LEU A 297 -23.01 43.80 -23.10
C LEU A 297 -23.57 45.04 -23.77
N GLY A 298 -22.90 45.55 -24.81
CA GLY A 298 -23.39 46.66 -25.64
C GLY A 298 -24.69 46.30 -26.40
N ALA A 299 -24.71 45.14 -27.05
CA ALA A 299 -25.90 44.66 -27.76
C ALA A 299 -27.10 44.44 -26.79
N PHE A 300 -26.85 43.94 -25.59
CA PHE A 300 -27.89 43.77 -24.58
C PHE A 300 -28.44 45.12 -24.07
N ALA A 301 -27.57 46.11 -23.83
CA ALA A 301 -28.01 47.46 -23.47
C ALA A 301 -28.82 48.12 -24.56
N VAL A 302 -28.44 48.01 -25.85
CA VAL A 302 -29.22 48.53 -27.00
C VAL A 302 -30.58 47.83 -27.08
N SER A 303 -30.63 46.51 -26.93
CA SER A 303 -31.88 45.76 -26.93
C SER A 303 -32.86 46.19 -25.78
N LEU A 304 -32.28 46.46 -24.62
CA LEU A 304 -33.07 46.90 -23.44
C LEU A 304 -33.67 48.33 -23.66
N THR A 305 -32.86 49.24 -24.27
CA THR A 305 -33.34 50.60 -24.59
C THR A 305 -34.42 50.58 -25.67
N LEU A 306 -34.28 49.74 -26.71
CA LEU A 306 -35.31 49.59 -27.76
C LEU A 306 -36.60 49.01 -27.16
N LEU A 307 -36.53 48.06 -26.27
CA LEU A 307 -37.69 47.50 -25.56
C LEU A 307 -38.40 48.57 -24.72
N ALA A 308 -37.63 49.38 -23.98
CA ALA A 308 -38.18 50.46 -23.16
C ALA A 308 -38.85 51.53 -24.02
N CYS A 309 -38.26 51.90 -25.17
CA CYS A 309 -38.88 52.83 -26.13
C CYS A 309 -40.17 52.28 -26.73
N ALA A 310 -40.21 50.99 -27.10
CA ALA A 310 -41.42 50.33 -27.62
C ALA A 310 -42.53 50.31 -26.60
N LEU A 311 -42.23 49.95 -25.35
CA LEU A 311 -43.20 49.99 -24.25
C LEU A 311 -43.72 51.40 -23.96
N TYR A 312 -42.85 52.41 -24.01
CA TYR A 312 -43.26 53.78 -23.80
C TYR A 312 -44.23 54.27 -24.91
N LEU A 313 -43.96 53.91 -26.16
CA LEU A 313 -44.84 54.25 -27.27
C LEU A 313 -46.20 53.53 -27.23
N THR A 314 -46.24 52.25 -26.79
CA THR A 314 -47.48 51.49 -26.66
C THR A 314 -48.37 51.93 -25.50
N LEU A 315 -47.78 52.54 -24.46
CA LEU A 315 -48.52 53.06 -23.31
C LEU A 315 -49.02 54.52 -23.50
N ARG A 316 -48.50 55.20 -24.52
CA ARG A 316 -48.82 56.61 -24.80
C ARG A 316 -49.87 56.80 -25.94
N PHE A 317 -50.20 55.75 -26.65
CA PHE A 317 -51.25 55.63 -27.65
C PHE A 317 -52.24 54.54 -27.22
#